data_1d2b2692d63ccd2a157676d20403ce59
#
_entry.id   1d2b2692d63ccd2a157676d20403ce59
#
_cell.length_a   1.000
_cell.length_b   1.000
_cell.length_c   1.000
_cell.angle_alpha   90.00
_cell.angle_beta   90.00
_cell.angle_gamma   90.00
#
_symmetry.space_group_name_H-M   'P 1'
#
loop_
_entity.id
_entity.type
_entity.pdbx_description
1 polymer ?
#
loop_
_entity_poly.entity_id
_entity_poly.type
_entity_poly.pdbx_seq_one_letter_code
_entity_poly.pdbx_strand_id
1 'polypeptide(L)'
;VSTMWKMLLNDDGLINRVIEFFGGEGQKWLSDPDTALLAVCAASVWQGFGFETVIFLAALQGIPRERYEAAAVDGAGPWRTFRAVTLPALRPALLFVYVVGIIGAFQVYDQIYVMTRGGPVDSTMTVVYYLVEKFHRLDLGHASAAAYLLVVFLAIASAIQMRIERRAS
;
A
#
# COMPACT_ATOMS: atom_id res chain seq x y z
N VAL A 1 6.11 8.87 -10.62
CA VAL A 1 4.73 8.40 -10.33
C VAL A 1 3.95 9.52 -9.64
N SER A 2 4.39 10.05 -8.51
CA SER A 2 3.66 11.06 -7.72
C SER A 2 3.30 12.32 -8.50
N THR A 3 4.24 12.85 -9.32
CA THR A 3 3.99 14.02 -10.18
C THR A 3 2.93 13.74 -11.24
N MET A 4 2.97 12.56 -11.84
CA MET A 4 1.97 12.13 -12.83
C MET A 4 0.57 12.07 -12.19
N TRP A 5 0.45 11.41 -11.03
CA TRP A 5 -0.81 11.30 -10.31
C TRP A 5 -1.33 12.67 -9.86
N LYS A 6 -0.44 13.57 -9.41
CA LYS A 6 -0.82 14.94 -9.09
C LYS A 6 -1.42 15.67 -10.30
N MET A 7 -0.85 15.51 -11.49
CA MET A 7 -1.41 16.12 -12.70
C MET A 7 -2.74 15.51 -13.12
N LEU A 8 -2.91 14.20 -12.96
CA LEU A 8 -4.16 13.50 -13.29
C LEU A 8 -5.31 13.88 -12.35
N LEU A 9 -5.01 14.06 -11.05
CA LEU A 9 -5.96 14.33 -9.97
C LEU A 9 -6.13 15.83 -9.66
N ASN A 10 -5.48 16.71 -10.43
CA ASN A 10 -5.71 18.15 -10.29
C ASN A 10 -7.16 18.51 -10.66
N ASP A 11 -7.63 19.66 -10.20
CA ASP A 11 -9.01 20.12 -10.45
C ASP A 11 -9.32 20.17 -11.96
N ASP A 12 -8.36 20.62 -12.79
CA ASP A 12 -8.45 20.60 -14.26
C ASP A 12 -7.81 19.35 -14.89
N GLY A 13 -7.57 18.31 -14.10
CA GLY A 13 -6.86 17.09 -14.51
C GLY A 13 -7.67 16.18 -15.43
N LEU A 14 -6.99 15.21 -16.05
CA LEU A 14 -7.62 14.29 -17.00
C LEU A 14 -8.77 13.50 -16.36
N ILE A 15 -8.66 13.12 -15.09
CA ILE A 15 -9.70 12.34 -14.40
C ILE A 15 -10.99 13.15 -14.32
N ASN A 16 -10.95 14.42 -13.93
CA ASN A 16 -12.12 15.28 -13.89
C ASN A 16 -12.71 15.52 -15.27
N ARG A 17 -11.88 15.73 -16.30
CA ARG A 17 -12.38 15.86 -17.69
C ARG A 17 -13.11 14.61 -18.18
N VAL A 18 -12.65 13.42 -17.80
CA VAL A 18 -13.33 12.17 -18.13
C VAL A 18 -14.67 12.08 -17.39
N ILE A 19 -14.72 12.43 -16.10
CA ILE A 19 -15.96 12.42 -15.32
C ILE A 19 -16.97 13.40 -15.91
N GLU A 20 -16.56 14.62 -16.26
CA GLU A 20 -17.40 15.65 -16.87
C GLU A 20 -17.89 15.25 -18.26
N PHE A 21 -17.06 14.58 -19.06
CA PHE A 21 -17.47 14.04 -20.36
C PHE A 21 -18.62 13.03 -20.24
N PHE A 22 -18.68 12.25 -19.16
CA PHE A 22 -19.79 11.35 -18.87
C PHE A 22 -20.94 12.01 -18.09
N GLY A 23 -20.93 13.34 -17.92
CA GLY A 23 -22.00 14.10 -17.27
C GLY A 23 -21.92 14.12 -15.75
N GLY A 24 -20.78 13.70 -15.17
CA GLY A 24 -20.51 13.84 -13.73
C GLY A 24 -19.98 15.21 -13.35
N GLU A 25 -19.91 15.49 -12.05
CA GLU A 25 -19.28 16.70 -11.52
C GLU A 25 -17.82 16.43 -11.20
N GLY A 26 -16.93 17.39 -11.53
CA GLY A 26 -15.51 17.33 -11.18
C GLY A 26 -15.32 17.34 -9.68
N GLN A 27 -14.35 16.57 -9.18
CA GLN A 27 -14.05 16.40 -7.77
C GLN A 27 -12.71 17.05 -7.40
N LYS A 28 -12.63 17.67 -6.23
CA LYS A 28 -11.39 18.26 -5.68
C LYS A 28 -10.54 17.19 -4.97
N TRP A 29 -10.00 16.25 -5.74
CA TRP A 29 -9.32 15.05 -5.23
C TRP A 29 -8.22 15.33 -4.20
N LEU A 30 -7.40 16.36 -4.42
CA LEU A 30 -6.24 16.68 -3.59
C LEU A 30 -6.45 17.89 -2.68
N SER A 31 -7.52 18.64 -2.89
CA SER A 31 -7.82 19.89 -2.18
C SER A 31 -8.95 19.75 -1.16
N ASP A 32 -9.62 18.61 -1.12
CA ASP A 32 -10.67 18.27 -0.16
C ASP A 32 -10.12 17.31 0.91
N PRO A 33 -10.24 17.62 2.22
CA PRO A 33 -9.76 16.77 3.31
C PRO A 33 -10.30 15.34 3.28
N ASP A 34 -11.54 15.15 2.82
CA ASP A 34 -12.20 13.85 2.80
C ASP A 34 -11.68 12.92 1.68
N THR A 35 -11.17 13.49 0.61
CA THR A 35 -10.71 12.73 -0.57
C THR A 35 -9.19 12.69 -0.73
N ALA A 36 -8.46 13.67 -0.18
CA ALA A 36 -7.02 13.81 -0.42
C ALA A 36 -6.22 12.58 0.01
N LEU A 37 -6.50 12.03 1.19
CA LEU A 37 -5.81 10.82 1.66
C LEU A 37 -6.12 9.60 0.78
N LEU A 38 -7.40 9.43 0.37
CA LEU A 38 -7.80 8.33 -0.52
C LEU A 38 -7.13 8.44 -1.89
N ALA A 39 -7.00 9.66 -2.43
CA ALA A 39 -6.31 9.93 -3.68
C ALA A 39 -4.82 9.54 -3.61
N VAL A 40 -4.14 9.88 -2.49
CA VAL A 40 -2.76 9.48 -2.25
C VAL A 40 -2.65 7.95 -2.09
N CYS A 41 -3.57 7.31 -1.36
CA CYS A 41 -3.61 5.86 -1.23
C CYS A 41 -3.79 5.16 -2.59
N ALA A 42 -4.67 5.66 -3.45
CA ALA A 42 -4.86 5.11 -4.80
C ALA A 42 -3.56 5.19 -5.64
N ALA A 43 -2.85 6.31 -5.58
CA ALA A 43 -1.56 6.47 -6.25
C ALA A 43 -0.49 5.50 -5.68
N SER A 44 -0.50 5.27 -4.36
CA SER A 44 0.42 4.35 -3.69
C SER A 44 0.15 2.89 -4.07
N VAL A 45 -1.12 2.48 -4.10
CA VAL A 45 -1.54 1.14 -4.55
C VAL A 45 -1.13 0.91 -6.00
N TRP A 46 -1.38 1.87 -6.88
CA TRP A 46 -0.93 1.80 -8.27
C TRP A 46 0.57 1.61 -8.39
N GLN A 47 1.36 2.32 -7.59
CA GLN A 47 2.82 2.23 -7.60
C GLN A 47 3.31 0.86 -7.14
N GLY A 48 2.70 0.29 -6.09
CA GLY A 48 3.08 -1.02 -5.53
C GLY A 48 2.62 -2.21 -6.39
N PHE A 49 1.52 -2.06 -7.12
CA PHE A 49 0.83 -3.13 -7.83
C PHE A 49 1.74 -4.00 -8.71
N GLY A 50 2.65 -3.37 -9.45
CA GLY A 50 3.58 -4.09 -10.35
C GLY A 50 4.55 -4.99 -9.60
N PHE A 51 5.15 -4.49 -8.52
CA PHE A 51 6.09 -5.24 -7.69
C PHE A 51 5.40 -6.43 -7.00
N GLU A 52 4.24 -6.18 -6.41
CA GLU A 52 3.45 -7.22 -5.75
C GLU A 52 2.99 -8.31 -6.72
N THR A 53 2.59 -7.92 -7.94
CA THR A 53 2.21 -8.86 -8.99
C THR A 53 3.35 -9.80 -9.34
N VAL A 54 4.58 -9.30 -9.48
CA VAL A 54 5.76 -10.14 -9.79
C VAL A 54 6.04 -11.13 -8.66
N ILE A 55 5.91 -10.70 -7.40
CA ILE A 55 6.09 -11.59 -6.24
C ILE A 55 5.07 -12.72 -6.25
N PHE A 56 3.79 -12.39 -6.44
CA PHE A 56 2.74 -13.42 -6.48
C PHE A 56 2.88 -14.34 -7.68
N LEU A 57 3.29 -13.82 -8.84
CA LEU A 57 3.52 -14.63 -10.03
C LEU A 57 4.66 -15.63 -9.80
N ALA A 58 5.76 -15.19 -9.21
CA ALA A 58 6.87 -16.07 -8.85
C ALA A 58 6.46 -17.15 -7.84
N ALA A 59 5.70 -16.77 -6.82
CA ALA A 59 5.18 -17.72 -5.83
C ALA A 59 4.22 -18.75 -6.45
N LEU A 60 3.36 -18.33 -7.37
CA LEU A 60 2.45 -19.22 -8.11
C LEU A 60 3.22 -20.22 -8.97
N GLN A 61 4.27 -19.79 -9.67
CA GLN A 61 5.12 -20.66 -10.50
C GLN A 61 5.90 -21.69 -9.66
N GLY A 62 6.14 -21.38 -8.39
CA GLY A 62 6.79 -22.30 -7.45
C GLY A 62 5.89 -23.43 -6.93
N ILE A 63 4.59 -23.43 -7.22
CA ILE A 63 3.68 -24.49 -6.76
C ILE A 63 3.82 -25.74 -7.66
N PRO A 64 4.20 -26.92 -7.09
CA PRO A 64 4.34 -28.14 -7.87
C PRO A 64 3.02 -28.53 -8.56
N ARG A 65 3.08 -28.93 -9.84
CA ARG A 65 1.93 -29.37 -10.62
C ARG A 65 1.20 -30.55 -10.00
N GLU A 66 1.92 -31.45 -9.34
CA GLU A 66 1.39 -32.64 -8.66
C GLU A 66 0.29 -32.28 -7.65
N ARG A 67 0.38 -31.11 -7.00
CA ARG A 67 -0.66 -30.64 -6.07
C ARG A 67 -1.98 -30.33 -6.77
N TYR A 68 -1.92 -29.81 -7.97
CA TYR A 68 -3.10 -29.50 -8.78
C TYR A 68 -3.69 -30.79 -9.39
N GLU A 69 -2.84 -31.70 -9.81
CA GLU A 69 -3.24 -33.00 -10.34
C GLU A 69 -3.92 -33.86 -9.25
N ALA A 70 -3.37 -33.88 -8.03
CA ALA A 70 -4.01 -34.53 -6.90
C ALA A 70 -5.40 -33.96 -6.60
N ALA A 71 -5.53 -32.65 -6.59
CA ALA A 71 -6.82 -31.99 -6.39
C ALA A 71 -7.83 -32.32 -7.51
N ALA A 72 -7.36 -32.47 -8.74
CA ALA A 72 -8.20 -32.87 -9.87
C ALA A 72 -8.67 -34.33 -9.76
N VAL A 73 -7.82 -35.24 -9.31
CA VAL A 73 -8.18 -36.65 -9.02
C VAL A 73 -9.23 -36.73 -7.90
N ASP A 74 -9.13 -35.86 -6.89
CA ASP A 74 -10.12 -35.73 -5.80
C ASP A 74 -11.42 -35.05 -6.24
N GLY A 75 -11.58 -34.71 -7.53
CA GLY A 75 -12.78 -34.06 -8.07
C GLY A 75 -12.97 -32.60 -7.60
N ALA A 76 -11.90 -31.93 -7.20
CA ALA A 76 -11.98 -30.54 -6.75
C ALA A 76 -12.22 -29.60 -7.94
N GLY A 77 -13.31 -28.84 -7.91
CA GLY A 77 -13.56 -27.74 -8.85
C GLY A 77 -12.57 -26.57 -8.64
N PRO A 78 -12.54 -25.58 -9.59
CA PRO A 78 -11.56 -24.48 -9.60
C PRO A 78 -11.49 -23.70 -8.28
N TRP A 79 -12.64 -23.37 -7.70
CA TRP A 79 -12.72 -22.64 -6.43
C TRP A 79 -12.18 -23.44 -5.25
N ARG A 80 -12.49 -24.75 -5.21
CA ARG A 80 -11.98 -25.64 -4.17
C ARG A 80 -10.48 -25.82 -4.28
N THR A 81 -9.96 -25.98 -5.50
CA THR A 81 -8.52 -26.04 -5.77
C THR A 81 -7.80 -24.75 -5.38
N PHE A 82 -8.36 -23.59 -5.73
CA PHE A 82 -7.80 -22.30 -5.32
C PHE A 82 -7.68 -22.21 -3.80
N ARG A 83 -8.74 -22.56 -3.06
CA ARG A 83 -8.79 -22.43 -1.60
C ARG A 83 -7.96 -23.49 -0.86
N ALA A 84 -7.86 -24.70 -1.41
CA ALA A 84 -7.18 -25.83 -0.77
C ALA A 84 -5.71 -25.97 -1.16
N VAL A 85 -5.32 -25.54 -2.35
CA VAL A 85 -3.95 -25.68 -2.89
C VAL A 85 -3.28 -24.33 -3.05
N THR A 86 -3.87 -23.43 -3.86
CA THR A 86 -3.21 -22.18 -4.26
C THR A 86 -3.06 -21.23 -3.08
N LEU A 87 -4.14 -20.92 -2.38
CA LEU A 87 -4.13 -19.92 -1.30
C LEU A 87 -3.24 -20.32 -0.12
N PRO A 88 -3.22 -21.60 0.35
CA PRO A 88 -2.26 -22.02 1.36
C PRO A 88 -0.80 -21.97 0.89
N ALA A 89 -0.54 -22.32 -0.37
CA ALA A 89 0.81 -22.26 -0.93
C ALA A 89 1.33 -20.82 -1.08
N LEU A 90 0.42 -19.84 -1.29
CA LEU A 90 0.76 -18.42 -1.37
C LEU A 90 0.92 -17.73 0.00
N ARG A 91 0.62 -18.40 1.12
CA ARG A 91 0.73 -17.79 2.46
C ARG A 91 2.07 -17.08 2.72
N PRO A 92 3.24 -17.66 2.41
CA PRO A 92 4.51 -16.99 2.65
C PRO A 92 4.64 -15.69 1.84
N ALA A 93 4.22 -15.69 0.57
CA ALA A 93 4.23 -14.51 -0.29
C ALA A 93 3.24 -13.44 0.20
N LEU A 94 2.03 -13.84 0.62
CA LEU A 94 1.04 -12.94 1.22
C LEU A 94 1.57 -12.28 2.48
N LEU A 95 2.20 -13.04 3.38
CA LEU A 95 2.79 -12.49 4.59
C LEU A 95 3.92 -11.51 4.26
N PHE A 96 4.80 -11.86 3.33
CA PHE A 96 5.89 -10.99 2.89
C PHE A 96 5.35 -9.66 2.33
N VAL A 97 4.42 -9.71 1.37
CA VAL A 97 3.82 -8.52 0.75
C VAL A 97 3.10 -7.66 1.80
N TYR A 98 2.36 -8.29 2.71
CA TYR A 98 1.65 -7.60 3.78
C TYR A 98 2.60 -6.81 4.71
N VAL A 99 3.76 -7.39 5.06
CA VAL A 99 4.75 -6.69 5.89
C VAL A 99 5.40 -5.54 5.19
N VAL A 100 5.92 -5.83 4.00
CA VAL A 100 6.57 -4.79 3.19
C VAL A 100 5.58 -3.66 2.92
N GLY A 101 4.31 -4.00 2.68
CA GLY A 101 3.23 -3.03 2.49
C GLY A 101 2.96 -2.18 3.74
N ILE A 102 2.89 -2.79 4.93
CA ILE A 102 2.73 -2.04 6.20
C ILE A 102 3.92 -1.11 6.40
N ILE A 103 5.14 -1.61 6.30
CA ILE A 103 6.34 -0.79 6.48
C ILE A 103 6.32 0.37 5.49
N GLY A 104 6.04 0.11 4.20
CA GLY A 104 5.95 1.13 3.16
C GLY A 104 4.86 2.17 3.43
N ALA A 105 3.68 1.75 3.90
CA ALA A 105 2.59 2.67 4.23
C ALA A 105 2.94 3.65 5.36
N PHE A 106 3.69 3.19 6.37
CA PHE A 106 4.16 4.07 7.45
C PHE A 106 5.35 4.95 7.05
N GLN A 107 6.10 4.56 6.03
CA GLN A 107 7.26 5.29 5.53
C GLN A 107 6.97 6.18 4.32
N VAL A 108 5.70 6.31 3.90
CA VAL A 108 5.34 7.15 2.76
C VAL A 108 5.66 8.62 3.03
N TYR A 109 6.51 9.19 2.18
CA TYR A 109 6.93 10.59 2.21
C TYR A 109 6.76 11.26 0.85
N ASP A 110 7.34 10.67 -0.21
CA ASP A 110 7.42 11.29 -1.54
C ASP A 110 6.06 11.61 -2.13
N GLN A 111 5.07 10.70 -1.98
CA GLN A 111 3.72 10.95 -2.49
C GLN A 111 3.09 12.12 -1.75
N ILE A 112 3.20 12.16 -0.42
CA ILE A 112 2.66 13.24 0.41
C ILE A 112 3.31 14.56 0.04
N TYR A 113 4.65 14.60 -0.02
CA TYR A 113 5.40 15.81 -0.32
C TYR A 113 5.04 16.39 -1.70
N VAL A 114 4.93 15.54 -2.73
CA VAL A 114 4.67 15.98 -4.10
C VAL A 114 3.20 16.30 -4.33
N MET A 115 2.29 15.46 -3.83
CA MET A 115 0.86 15.55 -4.17
C MET A 115 0.13 16.57 -3.31
N THR A 116 0.28 16.54 -1.99
CA THR A 116 -0.56 17.29 -1.05
C THR A 116 0.21 18.17 -0.08
N ARG A 117 1.50 17.92 0.14
CA ARG A 117 2.34 18.59 1.15
C ARG A 117 1.73 18.51 2.57
N GLY A 118 1.14 17.34 2.90
CA GLY A 118 0.49 17.12 4.20
C GLY A 118 -0.95 17.63 4.29
N GLY A 119 -1.38 18.50 3.34
CA GLY A 119 -2.71 19.11 3.33
C GLY A 119 -3.78 18.29 2.60
N PRO A 120 -4.99 18.87 2.47
CA PRO A 120 -5.47 20.05 3.16
C PRO A 120 -5.73 19.78 4.65
N VAL A 121 -5.56 20.79 5.48
CA VAL A 121 -5.84 20.74 6.93
C VAL A 121 -5.19 19.52 7.62
N ASP A 122 -3.93 19.24 7.27
CA ASP A 122 -3.13 18.08 7.78
C ASP A 122 -3.76 16.70 7.53
N SER A 123 -4.78 16.60 6.66
CA SER A 123 -5.51 15.34 6.41
C SER A 123 -4.65 14.23 5.79
N THR A 124 -3.52 14.59 5.18
CA THR A 124 -2.57 13.64 4.59
C THR A 124 -1.23 13.62 5.31
N MET A 125 -1.14 14.19 6.53
CA MET A 125 0.10 14.23 7.29
C MET A 125 0.48 12.84 7.80
N THR A 126 1.52 12.24 7.22
CA THR A 126 2.09 10.98 7.68
C THR A 126 3.18 11.21 8.72
N VAL A 127 3.52 10.17 9.49
CA VAL A 127 4.55 10.26 10.53
C VAL A 127 5.90 10.69 9.95
N VAL A 128 6.30 10.14 8.79
CA VAL A 128 7.57 10.51 8.17
C VAL A 128 7.52 11.91 7.59
N TYR A 129 6.39 12.34 7.02
CA TYR A 129 6.23 13.71 6.56
C TYR A 129 6.35 14.71 7.72
N TYR A 130 5.66 14.44 8.84
CA TYR A 130 5.74 15.23 10.06
C TYR A 130 7.18 15.32 10.60
N LEU A 131 7.88 14.19 10.68
CA LEU A 131 9.27 14.12 11.14
C LEU A 131 10.19 14.99 10.29
N VAL A 132 10.10 14.88 8.97
CA VAL A 132 10.93 15.65 8.03
C VAL A 132 10.59 17.15 8.10
N GLU A 133 9.31 17.49 8.23
CA GLU A 133 8.89 18.89 8.40
C GLU A 133 9.46 19.49 9.70
N LYS A 134 9.38 18.77 10.83
CA LYS A 134 9.95 19.19 12.10
C LYS A 134 11.47 19.32 12.04
N PHE A 135 12.14 18.39 11.36
CA PHE A 135 13.58 18.47 11.14
C PHE A 135 13.97 19.72 10.35
N HIS A 136 13.26 20.05 9.27
CA HIS A 136 13.51 21.26 8.48
C HIS A 136 13.27 22.55 9.28
N ARG A 137 12.36 22.52 10.25
CA ARG A 137 12.09 23.65 11.14
C ARG A 137 13.07 23.71 12.33
N LEU A 138 14.11 22.87 12.37
CA LEU A 138 15.08 22.73 13.46
C LEU A 138 14.45 22.34 14.80
N ASP A 139 13.24 21.81 14.80
CA ASP A 139 12.57 21.25 15.97
C ASP A 139 13.01 19.78 16.15
N LEU A 140 14.28 19.62 16.52
CA LEU A 140 14.93 18.30 16.60
C LEU A 140 14.32 17.41 17.69
N GLY A 141 13.74 18.01 18.74
CA GLY A 141 13.09 17.27 19.81
C GLY A 141 11.88 16.48 19.31
N HIS A 142 10.93 17.16 18.65
CA HIS A 142 9.75 16.49 18.09
C HIS A 142 10.10 15.56 16.92
N ALA A 143 11.06 15.95 16.06
CA ALA A 143 11.52 15.08 14.99
C ALA A 143 12.09 13.77 15.52
N SER A 144 12.98 13.83 16.54
CA SER A 144 13.56 12.63 17.16
C SER A 144 12.51 11.77 17.87
N ALA A 145 11.58 12.39 18.61
CA ALA A 145 10.50 11.66 19.28
C ALA A 145 9.64 10.89 18.27
N ALA A 146 9.24 11.53 17.16
CA ALA A 146 8.48 10.87 16.09
C ALA A 146 9.26 9.71 15.45
N ALA A 147 10.58 9.87 15.22
CA ALA A 147 11.44 8.83 14.70
C ALA A 147 11.51 7.61 15.61
N TYR A 148 11.73 7.82 16.93
CA TYR A 148 11.77 6.72 17.89
C TYR A 148 10.43 5.99 18.01
N LEU A 149 9.33 6.73 18.05
CA LEU A 149 7.98 6.12 18.07
C LEU A 149 7.74 5.25 16.85
N LEU A 150 8.12 5.73 15.66
CA LEU A 150 8.00 4.97 14.42
C LEU A 150 8.83 3.69 14.46
N VAL A 151 10.10 3.77 14.91
CA VAL A 151 10.99 2.58 15.04
C VAL A 151 10.39 1.56 15.99
N VAL A 152 9.92 1.99 17.17
CA VAL A 152 9.31 1.10 18.16
C VAL A 152 8.06 0.43 17.58
N PHE A 153 7.18 1.20 16.93
CA PHE A 153 5.98 0.68 16.30
C PHE A 153 6.31 -0.37 15.23
N LEU A 154 7.22 -0.08 14.31
CA LEU A 154 7.63 -1.00 13.25
C LEU A 154 8.32 -2.26 13.80
N ALA A 155 9.13 -2.12 14.85
CA ALA A 155 9.76 -3.25 15.52
C ALA A 155 8.72 -4.18 16.15
N ILE A 156 7.70 -3.63 16.82
CA ILE A 156 6.61 -4.39 17.42
C ILE A 156 5.79 -5.09 16.31
N ALA A 157 5.42 -4.37 15.26
CA ALA A 157 4.66 -4.92 14.14
C ALA A 157 5.42 -6.10 13.49
N SER A 158 6.72 -5.93 13.23
CA SER A 158 7.58 -6.97 12.66
C SER A 158 7.74 -8.17 13.60
N ALA A 159 7.86 -7.95 14.92
CA ALA A 159 7.97 -9.01 15.91
C ALA A 159 6.67 -9.84 16.02
N ILE A 160 5.51 -9.17 16.02
CA ILE A 160 4.20 -9.84 16.03
C ILE A 160 4.07 -10.75 14.81
N GLN A 161 4.44 -10.23 13.66
CA GLN A 161 4.36 -10.96 12.41
C GLN A 161 5.28 -12.19 12.37
N MET A 162 6.56 -12.05 12.74
CA MET A 162 7.47 -13.20 12.84
C MET A 162 6.93 -14.29 13.77
N ARG A 163 6.19 -13.91 14.83
CA ARG A 163 5.52 -14.89 15.70
C ARG A 163 4.37 -15.60 15.00
N ILE A 164 3.58 -14.88 14.21
CA ILE A 164 2.46 -15.47 13.45
C ILE A 164 3.00 -16.45 12.40
N GLU A 165 4.07 -16.07 11.70
CA GLU A 165 4.71 -16.91 10.67
C GLU A 165 5.26 -18.22 11.26
N ARG A 166 5.97 -18.15 12.41
CA ARG A 166 6.50 -19.34 13.10
C ARG A 166 5.41 -20.30 13.61
N ARG A 167 4.18 -19.83 13.79
CA ARG A 167 3.05 -20.69 14.22
C ARG A 167 2.31 -21.28 13.02
N ALA A 168 2.54 -20.78 11.83
CA ALA A 168 1.86 -21.21 10.60
C ALA A 168 2.70 -22.17 9.73
N SER A 169 4.02 -22.26 10.03
CA SER A 169 4.96 -23.27 9.48
C SER A 169 5.04 -24.50 10.38
#